data_954464112a343ed0916c76fb2a825271
#
_entry.id   954464112a343ed0916c76fb2a825271
#
_cell.length_a   1.000
_cell.length_b   1.000
_cell.length_c   1.000
_cell.angle_alpha   90.00
_cell.angle_beta   90.00
_cell.angle_gamma   90.00
#
_symmetry.space_group_name_H-M   'P 1'
#
loop_
_entity.id
_entity.type
_entity.pdbx_description
1 polymer ?
#
loop_
_entity_poly.entity_id
_entity_poly.type
_entity_poly.pdbx_seq_one_letter_code
_entity_poly.pdbx_strand_id
1 'polypeptide(L)'
;IIKQAAQKAGIDMELKSVTASVFFSSDVANPDTYTKFYADLQEYSNGMNAPDPEVFLRQFCSWEAATKDNKWQGRNITRWQNKEYDDIHKAAQVELDPIKRAAMLIKLNELAVNNVVVIPIVARPGSTGMNNQLVAEISGWDNNTWDLASWYREG
;
A
#
# COMPACT_ATOMS: atom_id res chain seq x y z
N ILE A 1 -6.22 8.79 -18.88
CA ILE A 1 -5.30 9.91 -18.55
C ILE A 1 -3.85 9.42 -18.64
N ILE A 2 -3.40 8.42 -17.84
CA ILE A 2 -2.00 7.96 -17.79
C ILE A 2 -1.51 7.48 -19.15
N LYS A 3 -2.26 6.60 -19.86
CA LYS A 3 -1.91 6.16 -21.22
C LYS A 3 -1.71 7.33 -22.18
N GLN A 4 -2.58 8.34 -22.14
CA GLN A 4 -2.46 9.52 -23.01
C GLN A 4 -1.23 10.39 -22.66
N ALA A 5 -0.88 10.48 -21.37
CA ALA A 5 0.31 11.19 -20.94
C ALA A 5 1.60 10.44 -21.35
N ALA A 6 1.63 9.14 -21.18
CA ALA A 6 2.72 8.26 -21.60
C ALA A 6 2.96 8.34 -23.11
N GLN A 7 1.88 8.32 -23.91
CA GLN A 7 1.98 8.46 -25.37
C GLN A 7 2.62 9.77 -25.81
N LYS A 8 2.33 10.88 -25.11
CA LYS A 8 2.99 12.17 -25.36
C LYS A 8 4.50 12.14 -25.05
N ALA A 9 4.92 11.27 -24.16
CA ALA A 9 6.33 11.03 -23.83
C ALA A 9 6.98 9.95 -24.72
N GLY A 10 6.27 9.44 -25.73
CA GLY A 10 6.77 8.43 -26.66
C GLY A 10 6.65 7.01 -26.13
N ILE A 11 5.88 6.78 -25.05
CA ILE A 11 5.66 5.45 -24.45
C ILE A 11 4.29 4.94 -24.88
N ASP A 12 4.27 3.80 -25.60
CA ASP A 12 3.03 3.11 -25.91
C ASP A 12 2.65 2.16 -24.77
N MET A 13 1.38 2.23 -24.34
CA MET A 13 0.86 1.44 -23.22
C MET A 13 -0.36 0.65 -23.65
N GLU A 14 -0.34 -0.64 -23.40
CA GLU A 14 -1.53 -1.48 -23.46
C GLU A 14 -2.19 -1.51 -22.07
N LEU A 15 -3.52 -1.32 -22.01
CA LEU A 15 -4.27 -1.33 -20.76
C LEU A 15 -5.01 -2.65 -20.60
N LYS A 16 -4.75 -3.36 -19.50
CA LYS A 16 -5.52 -4.50 -19.05
C LYS A 16 -6.31 -4.12 -17.80
N SER A 17 -7.64 -4.05 -17.93
CA SER A 17 -8.52 -3.82 -16.78
C SER A 17 -8.92 -5.15 -16.16
N VAL A 18 -8.78 -5.26 -14.84
CA VAL A 18 -9.16 -6.43 -14.06
C VAL A 18 -10.17 -6.00 -13.00
N THR A 19 -11.24 -6.78 -12.81
CA THR A 19 -12.22 -6.49 -11.76
C THR A 19 -11.61 -6.66 -10.37
N ALA A 20 -12.04 -5.84 -9.40
CA ALA A 20 -11.47 -5.86 -8.06
C ALA A 20 -11.57 -7.24 -7.38
N SER A 21 -12.65 -7.99 -7.61
CA SER A 21 -12.85 -9.34 -7.05
C SER A 21 -11.84 -10.37 -7.57
N VAL A 22 -11.37 -10.21 -8.80
CA VAL A 22 -10.31 -11.04 -9.39
C VAL A 22 -8.94 -10.54 -8.96
N PHE A 23 -8.70 -9.24 -9.08
CA PHE A 23 -7.43 -8.60 -8.80
C PHE A 23 -6.97 -8.80 -7.34
N PHE A 24 -7.88 -8.64 -6.38
CA PHE A 24 -7.60 -8.85 -4.95
C PHE A 24 -7.96 -10.26 -4.45
N SER A 25 -8.17 -11.21 -5.36
CA SER A 25 -8.40 -12.61 -4.99
C SER A 25 -7.16 -13.24 -4.37
N SER A 26 -7.37 -14.15 -3.42
CA SER A 26 -6.34 -15.04 -2.87
C SER A 26 -6.17 -16.33 -3.67
N ASP A 27 -6.87 -16.49 -4.80
CA ASP A 27 -6.79 -17.68 -5.63
C ASP A 27 -5.41 -17.78 -6.30
N VAL A 28 -4.63 -18.74 -5.85
CA VAL A 28 -3.26 -18.99 -6.36
C VAL A 28 -3.26 -19.43 -7.84
N ALA A 29 -4.35 -20.04 -8.33
CA ALA A 29 -4.47 -20.46 -9.71
C ALA A 29 -4.74 -19.29 -10.67
N ASN A 30 -5.36 -18.21 -10.20
CA ASN A 30 -5.71 -17.07 -11.03
C ASN A 30 -4.48 -16.23 -11.39
N PRO A 31 -4.12 -16.09 -12.69
CA PRO A 31 -2.94 -15.32 -13.12
C PRO A 31 -3.10 -13.81 -12.92
N ASP A 32 -4.31 -13.30 -12.78
CA ASP A 32 -4.63 -11.87 -12.77
C ASP A 32 -4.69 -11.27 -11.36
N THR A 33 -4.26 -12.02 -10.33
CA THR A 33 -4.15 -11.47 -8.98
C THR A 33 -2.98 -10.50 -8.87
N TYR A 34 -3.16 -9.42 -8.09
CA TYR A 34 -2.17 -8.34 -7.95
C TYR A 34 -0.81 -8.83 -7.45
N THR A 35 -0.78 -9.90 -6.64
CA THR A 35 0.45 -10.45 -6.06
C THR A 35 1.38 -11.07 -7.10
N LYS A 36 0.85 -11.50 -8.24
CA LYS A 36 1.66 -12.08 -9.32
C LYS A 36 2.38 -11.03 -10.15
N PHE A 37 1.75 -9.89 -10.36
CA PHE A 37 2.31 -8.76 -11.07
C PHE A 37 3.06 -9.18 -12.35
N TYR A 38 2.30 -9.62 -13.35
CA TYR A 38 2.86 -10.05 -14.65
C TYR A 38 2.85 -8.93 -15.72
N ALA A 39 2.59 -7.69 -15.34
CA ALA A 39 2.64 -6.50 -16.18
C ALA A 39 3.92 -5.69 -15.90
N ASP A 40 4.27 -4.79 -16.79
CA ASP A 40 5.39 -3.84 -16.57
C ASP A 40 5.04 -2.79 -15.53
N LEU A 41 3.78 -2.37 -15.50
CA LEU A 41 3.21 -1.44 -14.52
C LEU A 41 1.90 -1.99 -13.98
N GLN A 42 1.63 -1.77 -12.71
CA GLN A 42 0.39 -2.14 -12.06
C GLN A 42 -0.12 -1.01 -11.19
N GLU A 43 -1.38 -0.62 -11.40
CA GLU A 43 -2.00 0.50 -10.69
C GLU A 43 -3.16 0.02 -9.82
N TYR A 44 -3.13 0.40 -8.55
CA TYR A 44 -4.22 0.20 -7.60
C TYR A 44 -4.06 1.14 -6.41
N SER A 45 -5.12 1.31 -5.63
CA SER A 45 -5.04 2.08 -4.39
C SER A 45 -4.63 1.18 -3.22
N ASN A 46 -3.67 1.65 -2.45
CA ASN A 46 -3.25 1.05 -1.20
C ASN A 46 -3.24 2.13 -0.12
N GLY A 47 -3.42 1.77 1.14
CA GLY A 47 -3.48 2.73 2.24
C GLY A 47 -2.75 2.27 3.48
N MET A 48 -2.34 3.25 4.28
CA MET A 48 -1.96 3.00 5.67
C MET A 48 -3.21 2.82 6.50
N ASN A 49 -3.25 1.77 7.30
CA ASN A 49 -4.34 1.49 8.23
C ASN A 49 -4.00 1.90 9.67
N ALA A 50 -2.87 2.55 9.88
CA ALA A 50 -2.38 3.04 11.16
C ALA A 50 -1.52 4.29 10.96
N PRO A 51 -1.42 5.18 11.98
CA PRO A 51 -0.57 6.37 11.92
C PRO A 51 0.93 6.05 11.77
N ASP A 52 1.36 4.90 12.26
CA ASP A 52 2.75 4.44 12.15
C ASP A 52 3.00 3.85 10.75
N PRO A 53 3.89 4.44 9.94
CA PRO A 53 4.15 3.99 8.59
C PRO A 53 4.99 2.70 8.50
N GLU A 54 5.55 2.20 9.59
CA GLU A 54 6.43 1.02 9.58
C GLU A 54 5.75 -0.19 8.94
N VAL A 55 4.51 -0.49 9.34
CA VAL A 55 3.73 -1.62 8.81
C VAL A 55 3.44 -1.47 7.31
N PHE A 56 3.23 -0.23 6.85
CA PHE A 56 3.05 0.04 5.42
C PHE A 56 4.36 -0.14 4.65
N LEU A 57 5.47 0.36 5.17
CA LEU A 57 6.78 0.29 4.54
C LEU A 57 7.34 -1.14 4.49
N ARG A 58 6.94 -2.00 5.42
CA ARG A 58 7.31 -3.43 5.43
C ARG A 58 7.01 -4.12 4.10
N GLN A 59 5.98 -3.70 3.37
CA GLN A 59 5.63 -4.32 2.09
C GLN A 59 6.72 -4.25 1.02
N PHE A 60 7.75 -3.42 1.18
CA PHE A 60 8.86 -3.31 0.25
C PHE A 60 10.11 -4.10 0.70
N CYS A 61 10.08 -4.75 1.86
CA CYS A 61 11.19 -5.56 2.34
C CYS A 61 11.38 -6.82 1.50
N SER A 62 12.63 -7.25 1.36
CA SER A 62 12.99 -8.41 0.52
C SER A 62 12.32 -9.71 0.98
N TRP A 63 12.12 -9.90 2.29
CA TRP A 63 11.46 -11.11 2.84
C TRP A 63 9.95 -11.14 2.62
N GLU A 64 9.35 -10.04 2.19
CA GLU A 64 7.94 -9.97 1.81
C GLU A 64 7.70 -10.27 0.31
N ALA A 65 8.75 -10.67 -0.43
CA ALA A 65 8.62 -10.93 -1.86
C ALA A 65 7.58 -12.01 -2.16
N ALA A 66 6.61 -11.68 -3.00
CA ALA A 66 5.60 -12.62 -3.47
C ALA A 66 6.18 -13.48 -4.59
N THR A 67 6.39 -14.77 -4.33
CA THR A 67 7.01 -15.73 -5.27
C THR A 67 6.17 -16.99 -5.41
N LYS A 68 6.49 -17.80 -6.41
CA LYS A 68 5.83 -19.10 -6.61
C LYS A 68 6.06 -20.04 -5.41
N ASP A 69 7.24 -19.99 -4.79
CA ASP A 69 7.64 -20.88 -3.71
C ASP A 69 6.81 -20.63 -2.43
N ASN A 70 6.45 -19.38 -2.18
CA ASN A 70 5.56 -19.02 -1.07
C ASN A 70 4.09 -18.90 -1.49
N LYS A 71 3.70 -19.48 -2.64
CA LYS A 71 2.35 -19.45 -3.20
C LYS A 71 1.83 -18.03 -3.41
N TRP A 72 2.71 -17.11 -3.78
CA TRP A 72 2.42 -15.68 -3.97
C TRP A 72 1.95 -14.96 -2.70
N GLN A 73 2.23 -15.53 -1.54
CA GLN A 73 1.93 -14.94 -0.26
C GLN A 73 3.08 -14.02 0.16
N GLY A 74 2.94 -12.76 -0.17
CA GLY A 74 3.89 -11.71 0.17
C GLY A 74 3.33 -10.37 -0.25
N ARG A 75 3.81 -9.31 0.35
CA ARG A 75 3.35 -7.94 0.07
C ARG A 75 4.26 -7.20 -0.91
N ASN A 76 5.52 -7.64 -1.02
CA ASN A 76 6.47 -7.10 -1.99
C ASN A 76 6.22 -7.75 -3.37
N ILE A 77 5.25 -7.21 -4.07
CA ILE A 77 4.81 -7.74 -5.38
C ILE A 77 5.79 -7.39 -6.51
N THR A 78 6.60 -6.35 -6.34
CA THR A 78 7.66 -5.97 -7.28
C THR A 78 8.88 -6.87 -7.18
N ARG A 79 9.01 -7.63 -6.10
CA ARG A 79 10.17 -8.49 -5.77
C ARG A 79 11.48 -7.71 -5.68
N TRP A 80 11.39 -6.41 -5.45
CA TRP A 80 12.54 -5.57 -5.22
C TRP A 80 13.35 -6.07 -4.01
N GLN A 81 14.65 -6.04 -4.14
CA GLN A 81 15.57 -6.46 -3.08
C GLN A 81 16.58 -5.35 -2.83
N ASN A 82 16.67 -4.90 -1.60
CA ASN A 82 17.62 -3.89 -1.18
C ASN A 82 18.04 -4.12 0.27
N LYS A 83 19.30 -4.51 0.44
CA LYS A 83 19.84 -4.82 1.77
C LYS A 83 19.83 -3.62 2.70
N GLU A 84 20.12 -2.41 2.20
CA GLU A 84 20.08 -1.19 3.01
C GLU A 84 18.66 -0.94 3.53
N TYR A 85 17.64 -1.13 2.67
CA TYR A 85 16.25 -1.02 3.06
C TYR A 85 15.89 -2.01 4.18
N ASP A 86 16.24 -3.26 3.98
CA ASP A 86 15.97 -4.34 4.93
C ASP A 86 16.61 -4.09 6.31
N ASP A 87 17.85 -3.64 6.31
CA ASP A 87 18.59 -3.37 7.54
C ASP A 87 17.99 -2.17 8.29
N ILE A 88 17.66 -1.08 7.58
CA ILE A 88 17.02 0.10 8.18
C ILE A 88 15.64 -0.26 8.73
N HIS A 89 14.84 -1.05 8.01
CA HIS A 89 13.52 -1.46 8.48
C HIS A 89 13.61 -2.25 9.80
N LYS A 90 14.52 -3.24 9.88
CA LYS A 90 14.76 -4.01 11.11
C LYS A 90 15.21 -3.12 12.27
N ALA A 91 16.08 -2.14 11.99
CA ALA A 91 16.54 -1.20 13.02
C ALA A 91 15.38 -0.29 13.50
N ALA A 92 14.53 0.19 12.60
CA ALA A 92 13.39 1.03 12.95
C ALA A 92 12.35 0.32 13.84
N GLN A 93 12.23 -1.01 13.74
CA GLN A 93 11.32 -1.80 14.57
C GLN A 93 11.68 -1.79 16.06
N VAL A 94 12.96 -1.60 16.39
CA VAL A 94 13.47 -1.65 17.77
C VAL A 94 13.99 -0.30 18.26
N GLU A 95 14.00 0.73 17.41
CA GLU A 95 14.41 2.09 17.80
C GLU A 95 13.34 2.76 18.66
N LEU A 96 13.73 3.15 19.87
CA LEU A 96 12.84 3.78 20.85
C LEU A 96 12.91 5.31 20.83
N ASP A 97 13.99 5.89 20.28
CA ASP A 97 14.08 7.34 20.09
C ASP A 97 13.19 7.75 18.91
N PRO A 98 12.11 8.53 19.14
CA PRO A 98 11.14 8.86 18.10
C PRO A 98 11.76 9.68 16.97
N ILE A 99 12.77 10.49 17.23
CA ILE A 99 13.42 11.33 16.22
C ILE A 99 14.29 10.45 15.30
N LYS A 100 15.08 9.55 15.87
CA LYS A 100 15.89 8.61 15.11
C LYS A 100 15.01 7.66 14.30
N ARG A 101 13.96 7.15 14.92
CA ARG A 101 13.00 6.27 14.25
C ARG A 101 12.32 6.97 13.07
N ALA A 102 11.87 8.21 13.25
CA ALA A 102 11.28 8.99 12.16
C ALA A 102 12.28 9.19 11.00
N ALA A 103 13.54 9.49 11.27
CA ALA A 103 14.57 9.62 10.25
C ALA A 103 14.77 8.30 9.47
N MET A 104 14.74 7.15 10.13
CA MET A 104 14.79 5.83 9.48
C MET A 104 13.60 5.60 8.57
N LEU A 105 12.38 5.90 9.02
CA LEU A 105 11.16 5.74 8.23
C LEU A 105 11.12 6.66 7.00
N ILE A 106 11.60 7.90 7.14
CA ILE A 106 11.78 8.82 6.00
C ILE A 106 12.79 8.24 5.00
N LYS A 107 13.92 7.72 5.48
CA LYS A 107 14.92 7.10 4.61
C LYS A 107 14.39 5.89 3.85
N LEU A 108 13.57 5.05 4.48
CA LEU A 108 12.88 3.94 3.82
C LEU A 108 11.98 4.44 2.69
N ASN A 109 11.18 5.47 2.94
CA ASN A 109 10.33 6.07 1.91
C ASN A 109 11.16 6.60 0.73
N GLU A 110 12.25 7.32 0.98
CA GLU A 110 13.17 7.81 -0.04
C GLU A 110 13.77 6.69 -0.88
N LEU A 111 14.21 5.60 -0.24
CA LEU A 111 14.77 4.44 -0.95
C LEU A 111 13.73 3.81 -1.88
N ALA A 112 12.50 3.60 -1.42
CA ALA A 112 11.45 3.01 -2.23
C ALA A 112 11.08 3.89 -3.43
N VAL A 113 10.92 5.21 -3.22
CA VAL A 113 10.54 6.15 -4.29
C VAL A 113 11.68 6.39 -5.27
N ASN A 114 12.91 6.62 -4.78
CA ASN A 114 14.06 6.91 -5.65
C ASN A 114 14.52 5.69 -6.48
N ASN A 115 14.23 4.46 -6.01
CA ASN A 115 14.44 3.24 -6.80
C ASN A 115 13.24 2.89 -7.69
N VAL A 116 12.24 3.76 -7.75
CA VAL A 116 11.03 3.60 -8.58
C VAL A 116 10.30 2.28 -8.30
N VAL A 117 10.36 1.80 -7.05
CA VAL A 117 9.61 0.60 -6.60
C VAL A 117 8.12 0.90 -6.60
N VAL A 118 7.78 2.15 -6.30
CA VAL A 118 6.41 2.68 -6.33
C VAL A 118 6.43 4.10 -6.89
N ILE A 119 5.40 4.43 -7.66
CA ILE A 119 5.17 5.77 -8.20
C ILE A 119 3.86 6.30 -7.58
N PRO A 120 3.92 7.13 -6.54
CA PRO A 120 2.73 7.72 -5.95
C PRO A 120 2.06 8.68 -6.95
N ILE A 121 0.77 8.51 -7.21
CA ILE A 121 0.06 9.33 -8.20
C ILE A 121 -0.89 10.30 -7.49
N VAL A 122 -1.74 9.81 -6.58
CA VAL A 122 -2.74 10.63 -5.90
C VAL A 122 -3.11 10.04 -4.54
N ALA A 123 -3.25 10.91 -3.55
CA ALA A 123 -3.89 10.57 -2.29
C ALA A 123 -5.42 10.75 -2.46
N ARG A 124 -6.17 9.64 -2.33
CA ARG A 124 -7.63 9.68 -2.46
C ARG A 124 -8.24 10.17 -1.15
N PRO A 125 -9.14 11.15 -1.17
CA PRO A 125 -9.90 11.51 0.02
C PRO A 125 -10.82 10.35 0.42
N GLY A 126 -10.94 10.11 1.72
CA GLY A 126 -11.97 9.22 2.27
C GLY A 126 -13.34 9.91 2.18
N SER A 127 -14.38 9.12 1.91
CA SER A 127 -15.77 9.56 1.99
C SER A 127 -16.54 8.56 2.82
N THR A 128 -17.21 9.03 3.86
CA THR A 128 -18.04 8.20 4.74
C THR A 128 -19.47 8.69 4.70
N GLY A 129 -20.40 7.81 4.35
CA GLY A 129 -21.82 8.05 4.49
C GLY A 129 -22.33 7.54 5.84
N MET A 130 -23.03 8.36 6.58
CA MET A 130 -23.65 7.99 7.86
C MET A 130 -25.12 8.31 7.88
N ASN A 131 -25.88 7.53 8.67
CA ASN A 131 -27.26 7.87 8.98
C ASN A 131 -27.30 9.16 9.82
N ASN A 132 -28.24 10.05 9.54
CA ASN A 132 -28.34 11.34 10.23
C ASN A 132 -28.58 11.24 11.76
N GLN A 133 -29.10 10.10 12.20
CA GLN A 133 -29.33 9.81 13.64
C GLN A 133 -28.12 9.16 14.31
N LEU A 134 -27.06 8.81 13.56
CA LEU A 134 -25.88 8.20 14.14
C LEU A 134 -24.91 9.28 14.60
N VAL A 135 -24.60 9.31 15.87
CA VAL A 135 -23.51 10.10 16.44
C VAL A 135 -22.27 9.23 16.48
N ALA A 136 -21.28 9.59 15.68
CA ALA A 136 -20.04 8.87 15.54
C ALA A 136 -18.90 9.83 15.22
N GLU A 137 -17.75 9.60 15.83
CA GLU A 137 -16.52 10.29 15.49
C GLU A 137 -15.76 9.49 14.41
N ILE A 138 -15.41 10.16 13.32
CA ILE A 138 -14.67 9.56 12.21
C ILE A 138 -13.25 10.12 12.19
N SER A 139 -12.27 9.24 12.35
CA SER A 139 -10.85 9.58 12.23
C SER A 139 -10.44 9.69 10.76
N GLY A 140 -9.54 10.64 10.45
CA GLY A 140 -8.87 10.73 9.17
C GLY A 140 -7.71 9.74 9.00
N TRP A 141 -7.30 9.06 10.08
CA TRP A 141 -6.12 8.19 10.13
C TRP A 141 -6.43 6.74 10.46
N ASP A 142 -7.47 6.52 11.27
CA ASP A 142 -7.83 5.19 11.77
C ASP A 142 -8.95 4.56 10.94
N ASN A 143 -9.27 3.31 11.24
CA ASN A 143 -10.44 2.66 10.69
C ASN A 143 -11.70 3.47 10.95
N ASN A 144 -12.66 3.41 10.05
CA ASN A 144 -13.97 4.05 10.21
C ASN A 144 -14.72 3.64 11.50
N THR A 145 -14.34 2.53 12.10
CA THR A 145 -14.96 1.98 13.32
C THR A 145 -14.03 2.02 14.53
N TRP A 146 -13.00 2.84 14.53
CA TRP A 146 -12.00 2.89 15.60
C TRP A 146 -12.59 3.18 16.98
N ASP A 147 -13.64 4.00 17.04
CA ASP A 147 -14.35 4.38 18.26
C ASP A 147 -15.80 3.86 18.29
N LEU A 148 -16.05 2.70 17.70
CA LEU A 148 -17.39 2.10 17.62
C LEU A 148 -18.07 1.93 18.98
N ALA A 149 -17.29 1.76 20.05
CA ALA A 149 -17.81 1.60 21.42
C ALA A 149 -18.52 2.87 21.93
N SER A 150 -18.18 4.05 21.41
CA SER A 150 -18.77 5.33 21.79
C SER A 150 -19.93 5.77 20.89
N TRP A 151 -20.22 5.02 19.83
CA TRP A 151 -21.26 5.39 18.89
C TRP A 151 -22.66 5.12 19.46
N TYR A 152 -23.57 6.05 19.20
CA TYR A 152 -24.96 5.92 19.61
C TYR A 152 -25.92 6.53 18.58
N ARG A 153 -27.20 6.22 18.71
CA ARG A 153 -28.26 6.87 17.92
C ARG A 153 -29.01 7.89 18.77
N GLU A 154 -29.18 9.05 18.22
CA GLU A 154 -30.16 10.01 18.72
C GLU A 154 -31.56 9.58 18.32
N GLY A 155 -32.50 9.62 19.27
CA GLY A 155 -33.90 9.23 19.09
C GLY A 155 -34.72 10.23 18.28
#